data_cd0dc45fbb97f868670db2f98a019e1c
#
_entry.id   cd0dc45fbb97f868670db2f98a019e1c
#
_cell.length_a   1.000
_cell.length_b   1.000
_cell.length_c   1.000
_cell.angle_alpha   90.00
_cell.angle_beta   90.00
_cell.angle_gamma   90.00
#
_symmetry.space_group_name_H-M   'P 1'
#
loop_
_entity.id
_entity.type
_entity.pdbx_description
1 polymer ?
#
loop_
_entity_poly.entity_id
_entity_poly.type
_entity_poly.pdbx_seq_one_letter_code
_entity_poly.pdbx_strand_id
1 'polypeptide(L)'
;MPLPTIPEYSTSIKTPALVHPTILQGGHPIEKGVRLIKYAGGFCVVFPFQTPTKKYAVRCWHAEVANAKKRTQLIAEAIHQSGLPYFVGFEFHQDGIMTPQGIQPLVVMDWVDAQPLKKYLIEHLNESNTLNEVAANFMQMAKDLHANNFSHGDLQHGNVMVRQDKSLVLVDYDSMYVPSLQGYEDDIKGLVGYQHPARWKCKEATPKADYFSELVIYITLKALAKHPNLWNDLQMEDTETLLFNADDIESKGTSEIFSRLRKDEELQPLVEKLCEFLQKTSIEDLEPLENATISKVDSIADKWKRGNGYIPTPKKGKVEDPDNITAKWSGGNGYVAPKKQDPEELIQNISSKFKRPE
;
A
#
# COMPACT_ATOMS: atom_id res chain seq x y z
N MET A 1 12.10 3.45 -34.02
CA MET A 1 12.98 4.64 -33.97
C MET A 1 13.57 4.71 -32.56
N PRO A 2 14.82 5.14 -32.40
CA PRO A 2 15.39 5.28 -31.06
C PRO A 2 14.57 6.31 -30.26
N LEU A 3 14.47 6.10 -28.94
CA LEU A 3 13.85 7.06 -28.04
C LEU A 3 14.73 8.31 -27.89
N PRO A 4 14.15 9.48 -27.63
CA PRO A 4 14.92 10.70 -27.36
C PRO A 4 15.77 10.56 -26.11
N THR A 5 16.93 11.19 -26.14
CA THR A 5 17.81 11.32 -24.97
C THR A 5 17.28 12.35 -23.97
N ILE A 6 17.76 12.29 -22.73
CA ILE A 6 17.41 13.26 -21.70
C ILE A 6 17.72 14.72 -22.10
N PRO A 7 18.88 15.03 -22.77
CA PRO A 7 19.13 16.37 -23.29
C PRO A 7 18.11 16.83 -24.34
N GLU A 8 17.67 15.95 -25.25
CA GLU A 8 16.67 16.28 -26.27
C GLU A 8 15.32 16.57 -25.64
N TYR A 9 14.85 15.76 -24.68
CA TYR A 9 13.68 16.08 -23.88
C TYR A 9 13.82 17.41 -23.13
N SER A 10 15.01 17.66 -22.55
CA SER A 10 15.29 18.92 -21.81
C SER A 10 15.19 20.16 -22.72
N THR A 11 15.50 20.01 -24.00
CA THR A 11 15.33 21.08 -25.00
C THR A 11 13.87 21.24 -25.42
N SER A 12 13.19 20.15 -25.72
CA SER A 12 11.80 20.15 -26.15
C SER A 12 10.85 20.67 -25.09
N ILE A 13 11.01 20.26 -23.83
CA ILE A 13 10.12 20.64 -22.73
C ILE A 13 10.16 22.14 -22.39
N LYS A 14 11.25 22.82 -22.73
CA LYS A 14 11.40 24.28 -22.58
C LYS A 14 10.68 25.08 -23.66
N THR A 15 10.25 24.43 -24.73
CA THR A 15 9.61 25.09 -25.89
C THR A 15 8.11 24.82 -25.82
N PRO A 16 7.26 25.79 -25.41
CA PRO A 16 5.84 25.56 -25.18
C PRO A 16 5.09 24.98 -26.41
N ALA A 17 5.46 25.40 -27.63
CA ALA A 17 4.85 24.89 -28.84
C ALA A 17 5.11 23.40 -29.13
N LEU A 18 6.07 22.79 -28.46
CA LEU A 18 6.41 21.38 -28.59
C LEU A 18 5.73 20.50 -27.52
N VAL A 19 5.05 21.11 -26.54
CA VAL A 19 4.35 20.42 -25.45
C VAL A 19 2.86 20.45 -25.72
N HIS A 20 2.27 19.30 -26.05
CA HIS A 20 0.92 19.24 -26.59
C HIS A 20 -0.22 19.14 -25.60
N PRO A 21 -0.09 18.46 -24.40
CA PRO A 21 -1.20 18.33 -23.47
C PRO A 21 -1.80 19.66 -23.07
N THR A 22 -3.12 19.80 -23.25
CA THR A 22 -3.84 21.05 -22.95
C THR A 22 -3.72 21.47 -21.49
N ILE A 23 -3.63 20.49 -20.58
CA ILE A 23 -3.43 20.69 -19.14
C ILE A 23 -2.09 21.40 -18.81
N LEU A 24 -1.10 21.33 -19.72
CA LEU A 24 0.22 21.95 -19.57
C LEU A 24 0.33 23.30 -20.28
N GLN A 25 -0.71 23.73 -21.01
CA GLN A 25 -0.65 24.97 -21.78
C GLN A 25 -0.47 26.20 -20.91
N GLY A 26 0.37 27.13 -21.36
CA GLY A 26 0.73 28.34 -20.61
C GLY A 26 1.70 28.10 -19.45
N GLY A 27 2.15 26.85 -19.27
CA GLY A 27 3.12 26.47 -18.24
C GLY A 27 4.56 26.40 -18.77
N HIS A 28 5.48 26.11 -17.85
CA HIS A 28 6.90 25.98 -18.13
C HIS A 28 7.54 24.97 -17.16
N PRO A 29 8.63 24.29 -17.55
CA PRO A 29 9.39 23.44 -16.64
C PRO A 29 10.10 24.30 -15.58
N ILE A 30 10.27 23.76 -14.39
CA ILE A 30 10.89 24.51 -13.28
C ILE A 30 12.41 24.51 -13.45
N GLU A 31 13.00 25.72 -13.26
CA GLU A 31 14.43 25.94 -13.30
C GLU A 31 14.95 26.51 -11.96
N LYS A 32 16.20 26.17 -11.62
CA LYS A 32 16.95 26.80 -10.53
C LYS A 32 18.11 27.60 -11.14
N GLY A 33 17.94 28.91 -11.26
CA GLY A 33 18.80 29.77 -12.09
C GLY A 33 18.64 29.39 -13.56
N VAL A 34 19.73 29.04 -14.23
CA VAL A 34 19.73 28.58 -15.63
C VAL A 34 19.59 27.05 -15.78
N ARG A 35 19.56 26.32 -14.65
CA ARG A 35 19.56 24.86 -14.65
C ARG A 35 18.14 24.32 -14.56
N LEU A 36 17.74 23.55 -15.58
CA LEU A 36 16.48 22.81 -15.57
C LEU A 36 16.49 21.76 -14.45
N ILE A 37 15.46 21.78 -13.59
CA ILE A 37 15.25 20.72 -12.57
C ILE A 37 14.68 19.51 -13.29
N LYS A 38 15.28 18.36 -13.03
CA LYS A 38 14.82 17.06 -13.53
C LYS A 38 15.27 15.94 -12.61
N TYR A 39 14.49 14.88 -12.58
CA TYR A 39 14.78 13.63 -11.87
C TYR A 39 14.89 12.53 -12.92
N ALA A 40 16.04 11.87 -13.00
CA ALA A 40 16.29 10.82 -13.99
C ALA A 40 16.40 9.46 -13.28
N GLY A 41 15.60 8.50 -13.73
CA GLY A 41 15.70 7.08 -13.39
C GLY A 41 16.26 6.26 -14.53
N GLY A 42 16.24 4.93 -14.41
CA GLY A 42 16.76 4.01 -15.42
C GLY A 42 16.06 4.10 -16.79
N PHE A 43 14.77 4.38 -16.81
CA PHE A 43 13.95 4.36 -18.03
C PHE A 43 13.30 5.70 -18.37
N CYS A 44 13.11 6.54 -17.39
CA CYS A 44 12.34 7.79 -17.50
C CYS A 44 13.10 8.98 -16.94
N VAL A 45 12.73 10.16 -17.43
CA VAL A 45 13.06 11.46 -16.85
C VAL A 45 11.77 12.18 -16.47
N VAL A 46 11.74 12.78 -15.29
CA VAL A 46 10.61 13.55 -14.78
C VAL A 46 11.01 15.02 -14.66
N PHE A 47 10.20 15.90 -15.25
CA PHE A 47 10.36 17.34 -15.19
C PHE A 47 9.26 17.94 -14.31
N PRO A 48 9.60 18.60 -13.18
CA PRO A 48 8.65 19.47 -12.50
C PRO A 48 8.21 20.59 -13.46
N PHE A 49 6.90 20.79 -13.58
CA PHE A 49 6.30 21.70 -14.54
C PHE A 49 5.26 22.58 -13.86
N GLN A 50 5.38 23.89 -13.99
CA GLN A 50 4.46 24.86 -13.40
C GLN A 50 3.53 25.43 -14.45
N THR A 51 2.24 25.27 -14.25
CA THR A 51 1.21 26.01 -15.00
C THR A 51 0.72 27.21 -14.17
N PRO A 52 -0.10 28.11 -14.73
CA PRO A 52 -0.66 29.22 -13.96
C PRO A 52 -1.46 28.79 -12.73
N THR A 53 -2.04 27.59 -12.73
CA THR A 53 -2.96 27.11 -11.69
C THR A 53 -2.39 26.02 -10.83
N LYS A 54 -1.47 25.19 -11.35
CA LYS A 54 -1.05 23.97 -10.67
C LYS A 54 0.36 23.54 -11.10
N LYS A 55 1.03 22.83 -10.21
CA LYS A 55 2.30 22.18 -10.48
C LYS A 55 2.07 20.72 -10.87
N TYR A 56 2.84 20.23 -11.85
CA TYR A 56 2.79 18.87 -12.37
C TYR A 56 4.17 18.23 -12.38
N ALA A 57 4.21 16.92 -12.49
CA ALA A 57 5.37 16.13 -12.85
C ALA A 57 5.14 15.58 -14.27
N VAL A 58 5.98 15.97 -15.22
CA VAL A 58 5.92 15.51 -16.61
C VAL A 58 6.97 14.43 -16.82
N ARG A 59 6.54 13.21 -17.10
CA ARG A 59 7.38 12.04 -17.25
C ARG A 59 7.53 11.64 -18.70
N CYS A 60 8.78 11.43 -19.16
CA CYS A 60 9.15 11.02 -20.52
C CYS A 60 10.08 9.81 -20.50
N TRP A 61 9.90 8.87 -21.45
CA TRP A 61 10.73 7.66 -21.55
C TRP A 61 11.96 7.90 -22.42
N HIS A 62 13.15 7.64 -21.90
CA HIS A 62 14.42 7.71 -22.64
C HIS A 62 15.04 6.33 -22.89
N ALA A 63 14.47 5.25 -22.37
CA ALA A 63 14.83 3.88 -22.65
C ALA A 63 13.60 3.03 -22.91
N GLU A 64 13.74 1.99 -23.73
CA GLU A 64 12.64 1.09 -24.07
C GLU A 64 12.35 0.15 -22.89
N VAL A 65 11.06 0.03 -22.55
CA VAL A 65 10.50 -0.99 -21.67
C VAL A 65 9.39 -1.70 -22.44
N ALA A 66 9.44 -3.02 -22.46
CA ALA A 66 8.46 -3.83 -23.16
C ALA A 66 7.03 -3.46 -22.71
N ASN A 67 6.17 -3.23 -23.70
CA ASN A 67 4.75 -2.88 -23.47
C ASN A 67 4.50 -1.63 -22.58
N ALA A 68 5.52 -0.79 -22.30
CA ALA A 68 5.41 0.33 -21.35
C ALA A 68 4.19 1.23 -21.61
N LYS A 69 3.96 1.61 -22.88
CA LYS A 69 2.83 2.48 -23.24
C LYS A 69 1.49 1.84 -22.89
N LYS A 70 1.30 0.57 -23.26
CA LYS A 70 0.05 -0.14 -23.01
C LYS A 70 -0.16 -0.40 -21.51
N ARG A 71 0.90 -0.78 -20.80
CA ARG A 71 0.87 -0.93 -19.33
C ARG A 71 0.47 0.38 -18.66
N THR A 72 1.15 1.47 -18.99
CA THR A 72 0.87 2.79 -18.42
C THR A 72 -0.58 3.23 -18.66
N GLN A 73 -1.11 3.01 -19.86
CA GLN A 73 -2.52 3.31 -20.16
C GLN A 73 -3.47 2.49 -19.28
N LEU A 74 -3.27 1.17 -19.18
CA LEU A 74 -4.12 0.28 -18.37
C LEU A 74 -4.05 0.63 -16.88
N ILE A 75 -2.86 0.99 -16.39
CA ILE A 75 -2.67 1.45 -15.00
C ILE A 75 -3.42 2.78 -14.77
N ALA A 76 -3.29 3.75 -15.69
CA ALA A 76 -3.97 5.04 -15.57
C ALA A 76 -5.50 4.88 -15.53
N GLU A 77 -6.05 4.04 -16.41
CA GLU A 77 -7.48 3.71 -16.42
C GLU A 77 -7.94 3.06 -15.11
N ALA A 78 -7.18 2.09 -14.58
CA ALA A 78 -7.51 1.40 -13.34
C ALA A 78 -7.41 2.31 -12.11
N ILE A 79 -6.37 3.15 -12.01
CA ILE A 79 -6.22 4.16 -10.96
C ILE A 79 -7.42 5.11 -10.97
N HIS A 80 -7.78 5.64 -12.13
CA HIS A 80 -8.91 6.55 -12.26
C HIS A 80 -10.24 5.90 -11.84
N GLN A 81 -10.48 4.65 -12.25
CA GLN A 81 -11.70 3.91 -11.92
C GLN A 81 -11.79 3.53 -10.45
N SER A 82 -10.66 3.27 -9.80
CA SER A 82 -10.63 2.85 -8.38
C SER A 82 -11.08 3.96 -7.43
N GLY A 83 -10.82 5.22 -7.77
CA GLY A 83 -11.08 6.36 -6.90
C GLY A 83 -10.28 6.35 -5.58
N LEU A 84 -9.27 5.51 -5.46
CA LEU A 84 -8.45 5.39 -4.25
C LEU A 84 -7.62 6.67 -4.02
N PRO A 85 -7.55 7.17 -2.76
CA PRO A 85 -6.89 8.45 -2.46
C PRO A 85 -5.36 8.37 -2.46
N TYR A 86 -4.81 7.18 -2.65
CA TYR A 86 -3.36 6.91 -2.56
C TYR A 86 -2.61 7.19 -3.85
N PHE A 87 -3.32 7.45 -4.94
CA PHE A 87 -2.70 7.73 -6.22
C PHE A 87 -2.77 9.22 -6.55
N VAL A 88 -1.75 9.70 -7.25
CA VAL A 88 -1.77 11.05 -7.84
C VAL A 88 -2.56 11.04 -9.13
N GLY A 89 -3.08 12.19 -9.55
CA GLY A 89 -3.57 12.34 -10.92
C GLY A 89 -2.52 11.85 -11.90
N PHE A 90 -2.90 10.97 -12.81
CA PHE A 90 -1.98 10.23 -13.67
C PHE A 90 -2.64 10.09 -15.07
N GLU A 91 -2.21 10.94 -16.01
CA GLU A 91 -2.77 11.00 -17.36
C GLU A 91 -1.73 10.61 -18.41
N PHE A 92 -2.05 9.60 -19.22
CA PHE A 92 -1.21 9.21 -20.35
C PHE A 92 -1.61 9.98 -21.61
N HIS A 93 -0.66 10.65 -22.24
CA HIS A 93 -0.83 11.40 -23.47
C HIS A 93 0.01 10.77 -24.58
N GLN A 94 -0.66 10.16 -25.58
CA GLN A 94 0.00 9.51 -26.72
C GLN A 94 0.80 10.52 -27.55
N ASP A 95 0.21 11.69 -27.81
CA ASP A 95 0.81 12.78 -28.59
C ASP A 95 1.28 13.88 -27.61
N GLY A 96 2.26 13.54 -26.77
CA GLY A 96 2.64 14.34 -25.62
C GLY A 96 3.63 15.47 -25.92
N ILE A 97 4.76 15.16 -26.56
CA ILE A 97 5.83 16.13 -26.80
C ILE A 97 6.54 15.87 -28.13
N MET A 98 6.77 16.93 -28.89
CA MET A 98 7.58 16.88 -30.10
C MET A 98 9.07 16.90 -29.75
N THR A 99 9.82 16.00 -30.35
CA THR A 99 11.28 15.88 -30.22
C THR A 99 11.94 15.73 -31.57
N PRO A 100 13.28 15.75 -31.68
CA PRO A 100 13.97 15.47 -32.96
C PRO A 100 13.64 14.08 -33.54
N GLN A 101 13.22 13.12 -32.71
CA GLN A 101 12.79 11.78 -33.15
C GLN A 101 11.28 11.70 -33.43
N GLY A 102 10.58 12.83 -33.49
CA GLY A 102 9.14 12.91 -33.70
C GLY A 102 8.34 13.04 -32.42
N ILE A 103 7.02 12.89 -32.51
CA ILE A 103 6.10 12.99 -31.40
C ILE A 103 6.31 11.80 -30.46
N GLN A 104 6.47 12.09 -29.19
CA GLN A 104 6.65 11.08 -28.14
C GLN A 104 5.50 11.15 -27.12
N PRO A 105 5.09 10.01 -26.56
CA PRO A 105 4.16 10.00 -25.44
C PRO A 105 4.81 10.54 -24.18
N LEU A 106 3.97 11.05 -23.28
CA LEU A 106 4.37 11.42 -21.94
C LEU A 106 3.24 11.12 -20.94
N VAL A 107 3.58 11.14 -19.65
CA VAL A 107 2.61 11.11 -18.57
C VAL A 107 2.65 12.45 -17.84
N VAL A 108 1.47 13.00 -17.59
CA VAL A 108 1.27 14.13 -16.68
C VAL A 108 0.76 13.60 -15.37
N MET A 109 1.48 13.88 -14.28
CA MET A 109 1.10 13.52 -12.93
C MET A 109 0.91 14.78 -12.11
N ASP A 110 -0.02 14.74 -11.15
CA ASP A 110 -0.12 15.79 -10.15
C ASP A 110 1.18 15.86 -9.33
N TRP A 111 1.65 17.08 -9.08
CA TRP A 111 2.75 17.26 -8.14
C TRP A 111 2.25 17.07 -6.71
N VAL A 112 2.98 16.29 -5.92
CA VAL A 112 2.62 15.98 -4.55
C VAL A 112 3.50 16.77 -3.59
N ASP A 113 2.87 17.52 -2.68
CA ASP A 113 3.51 18.06 -1.50
C ASP A 113 3.51 17.02 -0.39
N ALA A 114 4.48 16.14 -0.45
CA ALA A 114 4.69 15.04 0.48
C ALA A 114 6.17 14.71 0.57
N GLN A 115 6.57 14.00 1.61
CA GLN A 115 7.95 13.58 1.81
C GLN A 115 8.06 12.06 1.62
N PRO A 116 9.16 11.53 1.04
CA PRO A 116 9.44 10.10 1.07
C PRO A 116 9.41 9.55 2.51
N LEU A 117 8.88 8.35 2.69
CA LEU A 117 8.69 7.75 4.02
C LEU A 117 9.97 7.78 4.86
N LYS A 118 11.13 7.45 4.29
CA LYS A 118 12.40 7.48 5.03
C LYS A 118 12.70 8.87 5.60
N LYS A 119 12.52 9.92 4.81
CA LYS A 119 12.73 11.29 5.27
C LYS A 119 11.74 11.69 6.37
N TYR A 120 10.47 11.32 6.20
CA TYR A 120 9.44 11.55 7.20
C TYR A 120 9.76 10.85 8.52
N LEU A 121 10.25 9.62 8.47
CA LEU A 121 10.67 8.86 9.65
C LEU A 121 11.78 9.58 10.42
N ILE A 122 12.82 10.09 9.73
CA ILE A 122 13.93 10.84 10.36
C ILE A 122 13.40 12.03 11.15
N GLU A 123 12.49 12.79 10.57
CA GLU A 123 11.95 14.03 11.17
C GLU A 123 11.04 13.74 12.37
N HIS A 124 10.44 12.55 12.46
CA HIS A 124 9.43 12.18 13.47
C HIS A 124 9.82 11.00 14.37
N LEU A 125 11.11 10.62 14.44
CA LEU A 125 11.58 9.44 15.20
C LEU A 125 11.11 9.46 16.68
N ASN A 126 11.05 10.63 17.30
CA ASN A 126 10.66 10.76 18.70
C ASN A 126 9.15 10.99 18.90
N GLU A 127 8.37 10.87 17.85
CA GLU A 127 6.92 11.10 17.86
C GLU A 127 6.15 9.77 17.71
N SER A 128 6.18 8.92 18.73
CA SER A 128 5.59 7.58 18.71
C SER A 128 4.14 7.55 18.20
N ASN A 129 3.31 8.52 18.63
CA ASN A 129 1.91 8.61 18.17
C ASN A 129 1.81 8.91 16.68
N THR A 130 2.64 9.81 16.17
CA THR A 130 2.71 10.16 14.74
C THR A 130 3.08 8.93 13.90
N LEU A 131 4.10 8.18 14.30
CA LEU A 131 4.52 6.97 13.59
C LEU A 131 3.47 5.85 13.66
N ASN A 132 2.78 5.69 14.79
CA ASN A 132 1.68 4.73 14.90
C ASN A 132 0.49 5.11 14.01
N GLU A 133 0.18 6.40 13.86
CA GLU A 133 -0.87 6.87 12.95
C GLU A 133 -0.49 6.61 11.48
N VAL A 134 0.76 6.87 11.09
CA VAL A 134 1.27 6.52 9.76
C VAL A 134 1.20 5.01 9.54
N ALA A 135 1.52 4.18 10.53
CA ALA A 135 1.38 2.73 10.44
C ALA A 135 -0.07 2.29 10.24
N ALA A 136 -1.03 2.94 10.93
CA ALA A 136 -2.45 2.67 10.75
C ALA A 136 -2.93 3.06 9.34
N ASN A 137 -2.51 4.23 8.83
CA ASN A 137 -2.82 4.68 7.47
C ASN A 137 -2.19 3.76 6.42
N PHE A 138 -0.98 3.24 6.67
CA PHE A 138 -0.31 2.27 5.81
C PHE A 138 -1.09 0.94 5.75
N MET A 139 -1.53 0.43 6.90
CA MET A 139 -2.39 -0.75 6.97
C MET A 139 -3.69 -0.57 6.19
N GLN A 140 -4.34 0.60 6.31
CA GLN A 140 -5.57 0.88 5.57
C GLN A 140 -5.31 0.94 4.07
N MET A 141 -4.23 1.60 3.64
CA MET A 141 -3.79 1.64 2.25
C MET A 141 -3.59 0.23 1.68
N ALA A 142 -2.87 -0.64 2.38
CA ALA A 142 -2.64 -2.02 1.95
C ALA A 142 -3.97 -2.77 1.76
N LYS A 143 -4.89 -2.68 2.72
CA LYS A 143 -6.23 -3.29 2.62
C LYS A 143 -7.01 -2.82 1.40
N ASP A 144 -6.96 -1.53 1.12
CA ASP A 144 -7.71 -0.94 0.00
C ASP A 144 -7.10 -1.35 -1.35
N LEU A 145 -5.76 -1.48 -1.43
CA LEU A 145 -5.08 -2.04 -2.60
C LEU A 145 -5.48 -3.51 -2.82
N HIS A 146 -5.45 -4.33 -1.75
CA HIS A 146 -5.85 -5.75 -1.83
C HIS A 146 -7.31 -5.90 -2.26
N ALA A 147 -8.23 -5.09 -1.73
CA ALA A 147 -9.64 -5.12 -2.11
C ALA A 147 -9.87 -4.82 -3.60
N ASN A 148 -8.95 -4.08 -4.23
CA ASN A 148 -8.99 -3.78 -5.66
C ASN A 148 -8.12 -4.74 -6.50
N ASN A 149 -7.48 -5.74 -5.88
CA ASN A 149 -6.48 -6.61 -6.52
C ASN A 149 -5.35 -5.82 -7.18
N PHE A 150 -4.88 -4.77 -6.52
CA PHE A 150 -3.74 -3.96 -6.94
C PHE A 150 -2.49 -4.36 -6.16
N SER A 151 -1.33 -4.27 -6.80
CA SER A 151 -0.04 -4.17 -6.13
C SER A 151 0.78 -3.07 -6.78
N HIS A 152 1.59 -2.39 -5.98
CA HIS A 152 2.53 -1.39 -6.47
C HIS A 152 3.71 -2.03 -7.21
N GLY A 153 4.12 -3.20 -6.75
CA GLY A 153 5.19 -3.99 -7.35
C GLY A 153 6.61 -3.52 -7.03
N ASP A 154 6.80 -2.27 -6.64
CA ASP A 154 8.03 -1.70 -6.08
C ASP A 154 7.70 -0.88 -4.82
N LEU A 155 6.96 -1.49 -3.89
CA LEU A 155 6.60 -0.82 -2.66
C LEU A 155 7.83 -0.73 -1.74
N GLN A 156 8.34 0.50 -1.59
CA GLN A 156 9.53 0.82 -0.80
C GLN A 156 9.46 2.27 -0.27
N HIS A 157 10.34 2.61 0.64
CA HIS A 157 10.34 3.89 1.37
C HIS A 157 10.45 5.14 0.50
N GLY A 158 10.98 5.03 -0.72
CA GLY A 158 11.07 6.14 -1.68
C GLY A 158 9.79 6.33 -2.48
N ASN A 159 9.00 5.26 -2.64
CA ASN A 159 7.76 5.27 -3.42
C ASN A 159 6.51 5.48 -2.55
N VAL A 160 6.64 5.34 -1.23
CA VAL A 160 5.61 5.73 -0.25
C VAL A 160 5.91 7.15 0.23
N MET A 161 5.03 8.08 -0.11
CA MET A 161 5.14 9.49 0.30
C MET A 161 4.15 9.79 1.42
N VAL A 162 4.56 10.61 2.39
CA VAL A 162 3.73 11.01 3.53
C VAL A 162 3.45 12.52 3.46
N ARG A 163 2.16 12.90 3.49
CA ARG A 163 1.74 14.31 3.55
C ARG A 163 1.77 14.83 4.99
N GLN A 164 1.61 16.13 5.16
CA GLN A 164 1.56 16.79 6.49
C GLN A 164 0.42 16.26 7.36
N ASP A 165 -0.70 15.90 6.77
CA ASP A 165 -1.85 15.29 7.44
C ASP A 165 -1.69 13.79 7.70
N LYS A 166 -0.50 13.23 7.45
CA LYS A 166 -0.12 11.81 7.59
C LYS A 166 -0.82 10.88 6.60
N SER A 167 -1.60 11.41 5.64
CA SER A 167 -2.11 10.60 4.54
C SER A 167 -0.98 10.15 3.62
N LEU A 168 -1.16 8.99 2.99
CA LEU A 168 -0.14 8.38 2.16
C LEU A 168 -0.44 8.58 0.68
N VAL A 169 0.62 8.70 -0.10
CA VAL A 169 0.57 8.74 -1.56
C VAL A 169 1.64 7.84 -2.12
N LEU A 170 1.28 7.06 -3.10
CA LEU A 170 2.20 6.24 -3.87
C LEU A 170 2.68 6.99 -5.11
N VAL A 171 3.92 6.76 -5.49
CA VAL A 171 4.54 7.31 -6.70
C VAL A 171 5.33 6.22 -7.42
N ASP A 172 5.58 6.39 -8.71
CA ASP A 172 6.33 5.45 -9.56
C ASP A 172 5.60 4.11 -9.80
N TYR A 173 4.63 4.14 -10.72
CA TYR A 173 3.71 3.02 -10.99
C TYR A 173 4.22 2.02 -12.06
N ASP A 174 5.50 2.04 -12.42
CA ASP A 174 6.03 1.21 -13.53
C ASP A 174 5.91 -0.29 -13.29
N SER A 175 6.05 -0.71 -12.03
CA SER A 175 5.96 -2.11 -11.61
C SER A 175 4.54 -2.51 -11.22
N MET A 176 3.58 -1.57 -11.24
CA MET A 176 2.24 -1.79 -10.72
C MET A 176 1.50 -2.90 -11.44
N TYR A 177 0.80 -3.73 -10.69
CA TYR A 177 -0.20 -4.65 -11.18
C TYR A 177 -1.61 -4.11 -10.92
N VAL A 178 -2.44 -4.21 -11.94
CA VAL A 178 -3.90 -4.02 -11.88
C VAL A 178 -4.57 -5.18 -12.62
N PRO A 179 -5.85 -5.53 -12.36
CA PRO A 179 -6.49 -6.70 -12.95
C PRO A 179 -6.39 -6.82 -14.47
N SER A 180 -6.40 -5.68 -15.17
CA SER A 180 -6.24 -5.64 -16.64
C SER A 180 -4.82 -6.00 -17.13
N LEU A 181 -3.86 -6.17 -16.22
CA LEU A 181 -2.50 -6.64 -16.51
C LEU A 181 -2.28 -8.12 -16.18
N GLN A 182 -3.35 -8.89 -15.95
CA GLN A 182 -3.22 -10.35 -15.76
C GLN A 182 -2.53 -10.99 -16.97
N GLY A 183 -1.50 -11.79 -16.73
CA GLY A 183 -0.69 -12.47 -17.76
C GLY A 183 0.41 -11.58 -18.38
N TYR A 184 0.56 -10.32 -17.94
CA TYR A 184 1.71 -9.51 -18.32
C TYR A 184 2.96 -9.91 -17.54
N GLU A 185 4.12 -9.75 -18.18
CA GLU A 185 5.41 -10.05 -17.58
C GLU A 185 5.72 -9.10 -16.40
N ASP A 186 6.37 -9.65 -15.36
CA ASP A 186 6.86 -8.90 -14.20
C ASP A 186 8.33 -8.52 -14.40
N ASP A 187 8.57 -7.55 -15.31
CA ASP A 187 9.93 -7.17 -15.74
C ASP A 187 10.67 -6.29 -14.72
N ILE A 188 9.94 -5.56 -13.88
CA ILE A 188 10.49 -4.62 -12.91
C ILE A 188 10.22 -5.15 -11.50
N LYS A 189 11.25 -5.68 -10.83
CA LYS A 189 11.10 -6.39 -9.55
C LYS A 189 11.17 -5.50 -8.30
N GLY A 190 11.50 -4.24 -8.45
CA GLY A 190 11.66 -3.33 -7.31
C GLY A 190 12.99 -3.48 -6.57
N LEU A 191 13.11 -2.78 -5.43
CA LEU A 191 14.34 -2.68 -4.65
C LEU A 191 14.59 -3.94 -3.80
N VAL A 192 15.81 -4.48 -3.89
CA VAL A 192 16.27 -5.58 -3.01
C VAL A 192 16.16 -5.15 -1.54
N GLY A 193 15.74 -6.08 -0.67
CA GLY A 193 15.44 -5.80 0.74
C GLY A 193 13.96 -5.55 1.01
N TYR A 194 13.20 -5.09 0.00
CA TYR A 194 11.74 -4.99 0.06
C TYR A 194 11.04 -6.12 -0.68
N GLN A 195 11.76 -6.91 -1.46
CA GLN A 195 11.19 -7.98 -2.25
C GLN A 195 11.49 -9.34 -1.65
N HIS A 196 10.47 -10.20 -1.60
CA HIS A 196 10.65 -11.59 -1.21
C HIS A 196 11.60 -12.29 -2.20
N PRO A 197 12.59 -13.10 -1.74
CA PRO A 197 13.55 -13.77 -2.63
C PRO A 197 12.90 -14.61 -3.75
N ALA A 198 11.72 -15.20 -3.49
CA ALA A 198 11.01 -15.99 -4.51
C ALA A 198 10.45 -15.13 -5.66
N ARG A 199 10.27 -13.81 -5.50
CA ARG A 199 9.74 -12.94 -6.55
C ARG A 199 10.63 -12.89 -7.78
N TRP A 200 11.94 -13.03 -7.61
CA TRP A 200 12.89 -13.06 -8.74
C TRP A 200 12.62 -14.19 -9.73
N LYS A 201 11.87 -15.22 -9.31
CA LYS A 201 11.46 -16.35 -10.14
C LYS A 201 10.07 -16.17 -10.79
N CYS A 202 9.30 -15.16 -10.36
CA CYS A 202 8.00 -14.87 -10.94
C CYS A 202 8.18 -14.33 -12.35
N LYS A 203 7.38 -14.86 -13.28
CA LYS A 203 7.38 -14.42 -14.69
C LYS A 203 6.30 -13.40 -14.94
N GLU A 204 5.17 -13.51 -14.25
CA GLU A 204 3.98 -12.69 -14.44
C GLU A 204 3.77 -11.75 -13.26
N ALA A 205 3.26 -10.57 -13.56
CA ALA A 205 2.82 -9.62 -12.55
C ALA A 205 1.63 -10.18 -11.76
N THR A 206 1.59 -9.93 -10.46
CA THR A 206 0.63 -10.53 -9.53
C THR A 206 0.16 -9.51 -8.48
N PRO A 207 -1.10 -9.60 -8.01
CA PRO A 207 -1.58 -8.74 -6.93
C PRO A 207 -0.87 -8.97 -5.59
N LYS A 208 -0.11 -10.06 -5.45
CA LYS A 208 0.61 -10.42 -4.21
C LYS A 208 2.05 -9.90 -4.16
N ALA A 209 2.47 -9.10 -5.16
CA ALA A 209 3.84 -8.63 -5.27
C ALA A 209 4.31 -7.86 -4.02
N ASP A 210 3.39 -7.18 -3.33
CA ASP A 210 3.71 -6.30 -2.21
C ASP A 210 3.56 -6.94 -0.82
N TYR A 211 2.97 -8.12 -0.68
CA TYR A 211 2.68 -8.72 0.63
C TYR A 211 3.91 -8.81 1.54
N PHE A 212 5.08 -9.03 0.96
CA PHE A 212 6.33 -9.04 1.71
C PHE A 212 6.79 -7.64 2.11
N SER A 213 6.85 -6.71 1.16
CA SER A 213 7.28 -5.33 1.40
C SER A 213 6.35 -4.59 2.36
N GLU A 214 5.06 -4.86 2.31
CA GLU A 214 4.08 -4.32 3.25
C GLU A 214 4.40 -4.72 4.69
N LEU A 215 4.70 -6.00 4.93
CA LEU A 215 5.05 -6.49 6.27
C LEU A 215 6.37 -5.87 6.74
N VAL A 216 7.39 -5.78 5.87
CA VAL A 216 8.68 -5.15 6.16
C VAL A 216 8.52 -3.68 6.55
N ILE A 217 7.76 -2.91 5.79
CA ILE A 217 7.50 -1.49 6.07
C ILE A 217 6.67 -1.33 7.35
N TYR A 218 5.64 -2.14 7.53
CA TYR A 218 4.78 -2.07 8.71
C TYR A 218 5.54 -2.39 10.00
N ILE A 219 6.39 -3.44 9.99
CA ILE A 219 7.27 -3.76 11.13
C ILE A 219 8.20 -2.58 11.42
N THR A 220 8.78 -1.95 10.39
CA THR A 220 9.66 -0.79 10.57
C THR A 220 8.94 0.36 11.26
N LEU A 221 7.74 0.72 10.80
CA LEU A 221 6.93 1.77 11.40
C LEU A 221 6.62 1.49 12.87
N LYS A 222 6.19 0.28 13.18
CA LYS A 222 5.89 -0.15 14.55
C LYS A 222 7.13 -0.21 15.45
N ALA A 223 8.24 -0.71 14.92
CA ALA A 223 9.49 -0.80 15.65
C ALA A 223 10.07 0.57 16.00
N LEU A 224 10.11 1.49 15.05
CA LEU A 224 10.62 2.85 15.27
C LEU A 224 9.70 3.69 16.17
N ALA A 225 8.38 3.50 16.08
CA ALA A 225 7.43 4.14 16.98
C ALA A 225 7.69 3.76 18.46
N LYS A 226 8.21 2.58 18.72
CA LYS A 226 8.45 2.03 20.07
C LYS A 226 9.91 2.13 20.49
N HIS A 227 10.82 1.97 19.56
CA HIS A 227 12.27 1.91 19.80
C HIS A 227 13.00 2.86 18.81
N PRO A 228 12.87 4.19 18.94
CA PRO A 228 13.46 5.15 18.01
C PRO A 228 14.99 5.04 17.92
N ASN A 229 15.65 4.56 18.99
CA ASN A 229 17.10 4.37 19.01
C ASN A 229 17.61 3.36 17.97
N LEU A 230 16.74 2.46 17.48
CA LEU A 230 17.09 1.52 16.40
C LEU A 230 17.62 2.25 15.16
N TRP A 231 17.14 3.47 14.91
CA TRP A 231 17.61 4.28 13.79
C TRP A 231 19.13 4.51 13.84
N ASN A 232 19.62 4.99 14.99
CA ASN A 232 21.05 5.26 15.18
C ASN A 232 21.86 3.98 15.39
N ASP A 233 21.34 3.04 16.17
CA ASP A 233 22.02 1.77 16.48
C ASP A 233 22.35 0.95 15.23
N LEU A 234 21.49 1.03 14.20
CA LEU A 234 21.62 0.30 12.94
C LEU A 234 22.13 1.18 11.79
N GLN A 235 22.50 2.44 12.09
CA GLN A 235 22.99 3.40 11.08
C GLN A 235 22.05 3.50 9.86
N MET A 236 20.73 3.50 10.09
CA MET A 236 19.72 3.43 9.02
C MET A 236 19.76 4.63 8.07
N GLU A 237 20.35 5.75 8.45
CA GLU A 237 20.51 6.91 7.58
C GLU A 237 21.35 6.59 6.35
N ASP A 238 22.41 5.79 6.54
CA ASP A 238 23.40 5.43 5.51
C ASP A 238 22.99 4.21 4.67
N THR A 239 21.85 3.56 5.00
CA THR A 239 21.36 2.37 4.27
C THR A 239 20.46 2.77 3.09
N GLU A 240 20.44 1.93 2.05
CA GLU A 240 19.47 2.06 0.94
C GLU A 240 18.08 1.50 1.28
N THR A 241 17.95 0.83 2.43
CA THR A 241 16.68 0.25 2.92
C THR A 241 16.29 0.88 4.25
N LEU A 242 15.14 0.47 4.78
CA LEU A 242 14.74 0.76 6.16
C LEU A 242 15.38 -0.26 7.12
N LEU A 243 14.57 -0.79 8.05
CA LEU A 243 15.04 -1.62 9.16
C LEU A 243 15.73 -2.93 8.75
N PHE A 244 15.33 -3.51 7.61
CA PHE A 244 15.88 -4.76 7.09
C PHE A 244 16.64 -4.52 5.80
N ASN A 245 17.87 -4.98 5.73
CA ASN A 245 18.69 -4.98 4.52
C ASN A 245 18.66 -6.34 3.82
N ALA A 246 19.42 -6.49 2.71
CA ALA A 246 19.48 -7.73 1.95
C ALA A 246 20.04 -8.90 2.78
N ASP A 247 21.08 -8.64 3.58
CA ASP A 247 21.71 -9.68 4.42
C ASP A 247 20.76 -10.16 5.51
N ASP A 248 19.95 -9.26 6.08
CA ASP A 248 18.91 -9.62 7.05
C ASP A 248 17.88 -10.56 6.40
N ILE A 249 17.44 -10.27 5.19
CA ILE A 249 16.49 -11.10 4.45
C ILE A 249 17.11 -12.48 4.13
N GLU A 250 18.37 -12.52 3.69
CA GLU A 250 19.10 -13.77 3.41
C GLU A 250 19.32 -14.60 4.67
N SER A 251 19.45 -13.97 5.84
CA SER A 251 19.59 -14.64 7.14
C SER A 251 18.38 -15.47 7.54
N LYS A 252 17.23 -15.29 6.87
CA LYS A 252 15.95 -15.97 7.16
C LYS A 252 15.54 -15.90 8.64
N GLY A 253 15.79 -14.76 9.27
CA GLY A 253 15.35 -14.49 10.63
C GLY A 253 16.39 -14.77 11.70
N THR A 254 17.65 -14.98 11.35
CA THR A 254 18.74 -15.26 12.33
C THR A 254 19.63 -14.04 12.59
N SER A 255 19.53 -12.95 11.83
CA SER A 255 20.34 -11.75 12.05
C SER A 255 20.01 -11.04 13.36
N GLU A 256 20.88 -10.10 13.74
CA GLU A 256 20.76 -9.36 15.00
C GLU A 256 19.45 -8.60 15.12
N ILE A 257 18.97 -7.97 14.04
CA ILE A 257 17.72 -7.21 14.06
C ILE A 257 16.53 -8.10 14.44
N PHE A 258 16.41 -9.29 13.88
CA PHE A 258 15.35 -10.23 14.24
C PHE A 258 15.41 -10.59 15.73
N SER A 259 16.63 -10.83 16.24
CA SER A 259 16.84 -11.15 17.65
C SER A 259 16.48 -9.98 18.59
N ARG A 260 16.74 -8.74 18.17
CA ARG A 260 16.37 -7.54 18.92
C ARG A 260 14.85 -7.36 18.97
N LEU A 261 14.18 -7.46 17.82
CA LEU A 261 12.73 -7.21 17.72
C LEU A 261 11.91 -8.31 18.41
N ARG A 262 12.39 -9.56 18.45
CA ARG A 262 11.73 -10.66 19.19
C ARG A 262 11.64 -10.44 20.69
N LYS A 263 12.45 -9.55 21.27
CA LYS A 263 12.40 -9.23 22.72
C LYS A 263 11.19 -8.37 23.07
N ASP A 264 10.55 -7.78 22.10
CA ASP A 264 9.37 -6.95 22.27
C ASP A 264 8.10 -7.79 22.00
N GLU A 265 7.21 -7.91 22.99
CA GLU A 265 6.02 -8.76 22.93
C GLU A 265 5.03 -8.36 21.82
N GLU A 266 4.96 -7.08 21.46
CA GLU A 266 4.08 -6.61 20.39
C GLU A 266 4.69 -6.82 19.00
N LEU A 267 6.02 -6.74 18.87
CA LEU A 267 6.72 -6.91 17.60
C LEU A 267 6.99 -8.38 17.28
N GLN A 268 7.16 -9.22 18.31
CA GLN A 268 7.47 -10.63 18.17
C GLN A 268 6.53 -11.35 17.18
N PRO A 269 5.20 -11.25 17.27
CA PRO A 269 4.30 -11.95 16.34
C PRO A 269 4.51 -11.52 14.87
N LEU A 270 4.78 -10.24 14.63
CA LEU A 270 5.05 -9.70 13.28
C LEU A 270 6.38 -10.23 12.74
N VAL A 271 7.40 -10.27 13.57
CA VAL A 271 8.72 -10.79 13.25
C VAL A 271 8.66 -12.27 12.92
N GLU A 272 7.93 -13.07 13.71
CA GLU A 272 7.73 -14.49 13.42
C GLU A 272 6.96 -14.71 12.11
N LYS A 273 5.98 -13.85 11.80
CA LYS A 273 5.30 -13.88 10.51
C LYS A 273 6.26 -13.56 9.35
N LEU A 274 7.14 -12.58 9.51
CA LEU A 274 8.18 -12.29 8.51
C LEU A 274 9.12 -13.48 8.33
N CYS A 275 9.52 -14.14 9.41
CA CYS A 275 10.34 -15.36 9.34
C CYS A 275 9.60 -16.51 8.65
N GLU A 276 8.28 -16.66 8.90
CA GLU A 276 7.44 -17.61 8.16
C GLU A 276 7.43 -17.31 6.66
N PHE A 277 7.27 -16.04 6.28
CA PHE A 277 7.32 -15.62 4.87
C PHE A 277 8.66 -16.01 4.23
N LEU A 278 9.79 -15.73 4.90
CA LEU A 278 11.13 -16.04 4.40
C LEU A 278 11.40 -17.55 4.20
N GLN A 279 10.58 -18.44 4.76
CA GLN A 279 10.64 -19.89 4.49
C GLN A 279 9.80 -20.31 3.29
N LYS A 280 8.91 -19.46 2.78
CA LYS A 280 8.10 -19.78 1.59
C LYS A 280 8.96 -19.81 0.34
N THR A 281 8.59 -20.66 -0.61
CA THR A 281 9.28 -20.79 -1.89
C THR A 281 8.58 -20.08 -3.04
N SER A 282 7.36 -19.59 -2.79
CA SER A 282 6.53 -18.82 -3.71
C SER A 282 5.90 -17.63 -3.00
N ILE A 283 5.79 -16.49 -3.67
CA ILE A 283 5.03 -15.34 -3.16
C ILE A 283 3.52 -15.60 -3.17
N GLU A 284 3.05 -16.58 -3.93
CA GLU A 284 1.65 -16.98 -3.93
C GLU A 284 1.20 -17.59 -2.59
N ASP A 285 2.16 -18.07 -1.77
CA ASP A 285 1.92 -18.64 -0.44
C ASP A 285 1.94 -17.58 0.67
N LEU A 286 2.16 -16.31 0.33
CA LEU A 286 2.15 -15.21 1.27
C LEU A 286 0.71 -14.76 1.58
N GLU A 287 0.51 -14.25 2.78
CA GLU A 287 -0.76 -13.67 3.24
C GLU A 287 -0.72 -12.15 3.17
N PRO A 288 -1.85 -11.48 2.93
CA PRO A 288 -1.92 -10.02 2.97
C PRO A 288 -1.64 -9.48 4.38
N LEU A 289 -1.18 -8.23 4.45
CA LEU A 289 -0.73 -7.59 5.69
C LEU A 289 -1.77 -7.67 6.82
N GLU A 290 -3.04 -7.45 6.51
CA GLU A 290 -4.12 -7.50 7.50
C GLU A 290 -4.27 -8.86 8.17
N ASN A 291 -4.00 -9.95 7.45
CA ASN A 291 -4.02 -11.31 8.01
C ASN A 291 -2.72 -11.62 8.77
N ALA A 292 -1.60 -11.14 8.25
CA ALA A 292 -0.29 -11.29 8.88
C ALA A 292 -0.20 -10.61 10.26
N THR A 293 -1.01 -9.56 10.46
CA THR A 293 -1.05 -8.79 11.72
C THR A 293 -2.12 -9.23 12.70
N ILE A 294 -3.03 -10.11 12.28
CA ILE A 294 -3.93 -10.76 13.24
C ILE A 294 -3.04 -11.70 14.07
N SER A 295 -2.62 -11.23 15.24
CA SER A 295 -2.18 -12.19 16.26
C SER A 295 -3.28 -13.25 16.33
N LYS A 296 -2.90 -14.54 16.38
CA LYS A 296 -3.80 -15.59 16.82
C LYS A 296 -4.10 -15.30 18.30
N VAL A 297 -4.83 -14.23 18.57
CA VAL A 297 -5.61 -14.15 19.80
C VAL A 297 -6.48 -15.39 19.67
N ASP A 298 -6.15 -16.42 20.50
CA ASP A 298 -6.98 -17.59 20.63
C ASP A 298 -8.42 -17.10 20.57
N SER A 299 -9.11 -17.38 19.47
CA SER A 299 -10.51 -17.03 19.40
C SER A 299 -11.12 -17.66 20.65
N ILE A 300 -12.12 -17.03 21.24
CA ILE A 300 -12.83 -17.64 22.38
C ILE A 300 -13.16 -19.09 22.04
N ALA A 301 -13.47 -19.38 20.76
CA ALA A 301 -13.66 -20.72 20.21
C ALA A 301 -12.41 -21.63 20.33
N ASP A 302 -11.20 -21.11 20.14
CA ASP A 302 -9.97 -21.91 20.25
C ASP A 302 -9.57 -22.13 21.71
N LYS A 303 -9.87 -21.19 22.61
CA LYS A 303 -9.77 -21.41 24.08
C LYS A 303 -10.72 -22.49 24.54
N TRP A 304 -11.93 -22.54 23.98
CA TRP A 304 -12.89 -23.62 24.27
C TRP A 304 -12.46 -24.97 23.73
N LYS A 305 -11.87 -25.04 22.53
CA LYS A 305 -11.34 -26.29 21.94
C LYS A 305 -10.15 -26.86 22.71
N ARG A 306 -9.33 -26.03 23.37
CA ARG A 306 -8.17 -26.47 24.17
C ARG A 306 -8.50 -26.90 25.59
N GLY A 307 -9.78 -26.94 25.96
CA GLY A 307 -10.21 -27.49 27.27
C GLY A 307 -9.88 -26.64 28.49
N ASN A 308 -9.41 -25.41 28.34
CA ASN A 308 -9.16 -24.49 29.43
C ASN A 308 -10.41 -23.73 29.91
N GLY A 309 -11.58 -24.13 29.48
CA GLY A 309 -12.85 -23.65 29.99
C GLY A 309 -13.26 -24.51 31.18
N TYR A 310 -13.35 -23.92 32.38
CA TYR A 310 -14.00 -24.54 33.53
C TYR A 310 -15.44 -24.83 33.14
N ILE A 311 -15.78 -26.09 32.87
CA ILE A 311 -17.16 -26.56 32.77
C ILE A 311 -17.57 -26.91 34.20
N PRO A 312 -18.47 -26.12 34.84
CA PRO A 312 -19.03 -26.54 36.11
C PRO A 312 -19.76 -27.84 35.86
N THR A 313 -19.29 -28.93 36.47
CA THR A 313 -20.05 -30.19 36.49
C THR A 313 -21.39 -29.90 37.14
N PRO A 314 -22.51 -30.21 36.50
CA PRO A 314 -23.81 -30.06 37.13
C PRO A 314 -23.84 -31.02 38.34
N LYS A 315 -23.98 -30.45 39.55
CA LYS A 315 -24.31 -31.23 40.76
C LYS A 315 -25.60 -31.96 40.42
N LYS A 316 -25.61 -33.30 40.54
CA LYS A 316 -26.81 -34.12 40.50
C LYS A 316 -27.76 -33.67 41.62
N GLY A 317 -28.62 -32.70 41.34
CA GLY A 317 -29.78 -32.34 42.14
C GLY A 317 -30.97 -33.12 41.62
N LYS A 318 -31.82 -33.62 42.50
CA LYS A 318 -33.00 -34.40 42.20
C LYS A 318 -33.84 -33.74 41.14
N VAL A 319 -34.32 -34.55 40.19
CA VAL A 319 -35.31 -34.20 39.19
C VAL A 319 -36.58 -33.77 39.90
N GLU A 320 -36.90 -32.49 39.89
CA GLU A 320 -38.22 -31.97 40.26
C GLU A 320 -39.05 -31.79 38.96
N ASP A 321 -40.34 -32.07 39.12
CA ASP A 321 -41.41 -32.14 38.16
C ASP A 321 -41.39 -31.04 37.09
N PRO A 322 -41.57 -31.33 35.75
CA PRO A 322 -41.52 -30.37 34.67
C PRO A 322 -42.58 -29.26 34.71
N ASP A 323 -43.62 -29.42 35.50
CA ASP A 323 -44.81 -28.49 35.50
C ASP A 323 -44.67 -27.29 36.44
N ASN A 324 -43.55 -27.11 37.17
CA ASN A 324 -43.38 -26.05 38.16
C ASN A 324 -42.39 -24.96 37.76
N ILE A 325 -42.13 -24.77 36.47
CA ILE A 325 -41.18 -23.74 35.94
C ILE A 325 -41.84 -22.36 35.76
N THR A 326 -43.16 -22.28 35.71
CA THR A 326 -43.87 -21.01 35.41
C THR A 326 -44.03 -20.05 36.60
N ALA A 327 -43.76 -20.46 37.83
CA ALA A 327 -44.01 -19.64 39.02
C ALA A 327 -42.79 -18.84 39.57
N LYS A 328 -41.56 -18.94 38.99
CA LYS A 328 -40.37 -18.31 39.54
C LYS A 328 -39.77 -17.17 38.72
N TRP A 329 -40.48 -16.69 37.69
CA TRP A 329 -39.94 -15.60 36.78
C TRP A 329 -40.77 -14.31 36.81
N SER A 330 -41.41 -14.00 37.93
CA SER A 330 -42.08 -12.70 38.13
C SER A 330 -41.20 -11.79 39.02
N GLY A 331 -40.12 -11.27 38.47
CA GLY A 331 -39.36 -10.25 39.21
C GLY A 331 -37.88 -10.19 38.76
N GLY A 332 -37.63 -9.46 37.70
CA GLY A 332 -36.27 -9.11 37.29
C GLY A 332 -36.13 -8.91 35.79
N ASN A 333 -35.58 -7.77 35.39
CA ASN A 333 -35.42 -7.29 34.02
C ASN A 333 -34.88 -8.36 33.08
N GLY A 334 -35.74 -9.12 32.42
CA GLY A 334 -35.42 -10.09 31.39
C GLY A 334 -35.35 -9.44 30.01
N TYR A 335 -34.26 -9.66 29.31
CA TYR A 335 -34.07 -9.32 27.91
C TYR A 335 -35.06 -10.10 27.06
N VAL A 336 -36.01 -9.37 26.43
CA VAL A 336 -36.96 -9.92 25.45
C VAL A 336 -36.30 -9.88 24.08
N ALA A 337 -35.97 -11.05 23.51
CA ALA A 337 -35.50 -11.14 22.14
C ALA A 337 -36.55 -10.60 21.16
N PRO A 338 -36.20 -9.77 20.20
CA PRO A 338 -37.12 -9.26 19.22
C PRO A 338 -37.66 -10.42 18.35
N LYS A 339 -39.00 -10.43 18.14
CA LYS A 339 -39.66 -11.38 17.22
C LYS A 339 -39.02 -11.25 15.83
N LYS A 340 -38.72 -12.38 15.20
CA LYS A 340 -38.35 -12.43 13.77
C LYS A 340 -39.45 -11.79 12.95
N GLN A 341 -39.15 -10.68 12.29
CA GLN A 341 -40.05 -10.07 11.31
C GLN A 341 -40.00 -10.86 10.01
N ASP A 342 -41.15 -10.99 9.38
CA ASP A 342 -41.32 -11.67 8.08
C ASP A 342 -40.54 -10.87 7.00
N PRO A 343 -39.77 -11.52 6.13
CA PRO A 343 -39.02 -10.84 5.07
C PRO A 343 -39.90 -10.02 4.12
N GLU A 344 -41.17 -10.34 3.94
CA GLU A 344 -42.09 -9.60 3.08
C GLU A 344 -42.52 -8.25 3.70
N GLU A 345 -42.66 -8.15 5.04
CA GLU A 345 -42.92 -6.88 5.72
C GLU A 345 -41.73 -5.91 5.65
N LEU A 346 -40.49 -6.42 5.59
CA LEU A 346 -39.26 -5.61 5.47
C LEU A 346 -39.19 -4.92 4.10
N ILE A 347 -39.60 -5.62 3.05
CA ILE A 347 -39.56 -5.12 1.66
C ILE A 347 -40.61 -4.00 1.46
N GLN A 348 -41.78 -4.12 2.05
CA GLN A 348 -42.82 -3.07 1.96
C GLN A 348 -42.42 -1.79 2.71
N ASN A 349 -41.73 -1.89 3.85
CA ASN A 349 -41.25 -0.75 4.62
C ASN A 349 -40.12 0.02 3.95
N ILE A 350 -39.28 -0.65 3.14
CA ILE A 350 -38.22 0.00 2.38
C ILE A 350 -38.78 0.73 1.15
N SER A 351 -39.75 0.14 0.45
CA SER A 351 -40.37 0.74 -0.74
C SER A 351 -41.16 2.04 -0.44
N SER A 352 -41.71 2.20 0.76
CA SER A 352 -42.46 3.40 1.15
C SER A 352 -41.56 4.62 1.46
N LYS A 353 -40.28 4.42 1.77
CA LYS A 353 -39.31 5.50 2.11
C LYS A 353 -38.63 6.17 0.90
N PHE A 354 -38.84 5.63 -0.31
CA PHE A 354 -38.18 6.15 -1.53
C PHE A 354 -39.15 6.69 -2.59
N LYS A 355 -40.39 7.09 -2.23
CA LYS A 355 -41.21 7.88 -3.16
C LYS A 355 -40.76 9.34 -3.15
N ARG A 356 -40.23 9.79 -4.30
CA ARG A 356 -39.98 11.22 -4.56
C ARG A 356 -41.33 11.97 -4.59
N PRO A 357 -41.40 13.17 -4.03
CA PRO A 357 -42.54 14.05 -4.28
C PRO A 357 -42.48 14.54 -5.73
N GLU A 358 -43.65 14.61 -6.34
CA GLU A 358 -43.88 15.21 -7.67
C GLU A 358 -43.60 16.71 -7.67
#